data_63c7d60267810a626ff7305530a9b635
#
_entry.id   63c7d60267810a626ff7305530a9b635
#
_cell.length_a   1.000
_cell.length_b   1.000
_cell.length_c   1.000
_cell.angle_alpha   90.00
_cell.angle_beta   90.00
_cell.angle_gamma   90.00
#
_symmetry.space_group_name_H-M   'P 1'
#
loop_
_entity.id
_entity.type
_entity.pdbx_description
1 polymer ?
#
loop_
_entity_poly.entity_id
_entity_poly.type
_entity_poly.pdbx_seq_one_letter_code
_entity_poly.pdbx_strand_id
1 'polypeptide(L)'
;MNTLSKSSLSYCGAELRRHDHDRFLTCLFAPATRREALYALYTFNLEVARTAEVVSEPMIGQIRLQWWRDAVAEIYEGRPRQHQVVQPLAEAVQAHSLTRSHFARLIDGREQDLDSDPPEDLAALEGYAEATGASLVRLALEILGVTRSAGEAAFAAGRHVGIAWALTGLLRAVPFHAQQKRLYLPVDVCARRDVSPGDLFELRSSPELARATEEIAVSAEAHLVEAYKLRHQVPAVARPALLLATLAGGYLKTLRRAAFDPFAPAVQADAPGRAWRLTWAALRRRF
;
A
#
# COMPACT_ATOMS: atom_id res chain seq x y z
N MET A 1 -0.91 40.92 -17.53
CA MET A 1 -0.72 39.59 -18.09
C MET A 1 -0.30 38.67 -16.94
N ASN A 2 -1.27 37.95 -16.40
CA ASN A 2 -1.05 37.09 -15.23
C ASN A 2 -0.57 35.75 -15.74
N THR A 3 0.72 35.49 -15.71
CA THR A 3 1.30 34.19 -15.97
C THR A 3 0.87 33.30 -14.83
N LEU A 4 -0.13 32.45 -15.05
CA LEU A 4 -0.43 31.32 -14.22
C LEU A 4 0.84 30.47 -14.14
N SER A 5 1.61 30.65 -13.07
CA SER A 5 2.71 29.77 -12.71
C SER A 5 2.12 28.36 -12.69
N LYS A 6 2.52 27.51 -13.65
CA LYS A 6 2.34 26.08 -13.56
C LYS A 6 3.06 25.66 -12.27
N SER A 7 2.33 25.49 -11.17
CA SER A 7 2.90 24.91 -9.97
C SER A 7 3.39 23.50 -10.36
N SER A 8 4.70 23.38 -10.57
CA SER A 8 5.33 22.07 -10.75
C SER A 8 5.07 21.26 -9.49
N LEU A 9 4.71 19.98 -9.65
CA LEU A 9 4.64 19.07 -8.52
C LEU A 9 5.97 19.07 -7.76
N SER A 10 5.91 18.94 -6.43
CA SER A 10 7.11 18.68 -5.63
C SER A 10 7.80 17.39 -6.09
N TYR A 11 9.05 17.19 -5.66
CA TYR A 11 9.76 15.94 -5.91
C TYR A 11 8.92 14.73 -5.48
N CYS A 12 8.40 14.73 -4.24
CA CYS A 12 7.57 13.64 -3.73
C CYS A 12 6.29 13.44 -4.56
N GLY A 13 5.63 14.53 -4.96
CA GLY A 13 4.44 14.42 -5.80
C GLY A 13 4.74 13.85 -7.19
N ALA A 14 5.89 14.20 -7.79
CA ALA A 14 6.31 13.70 -9.09
C ALA A 14 6.66 12.20 -9.04
N GLU A 15 7.43 11.78 -8.02
CA GLU A 15 7.81 10.39 -7.78
C GLU A 15 6.57 9.53 -7.51
N LEU A 16 5.67 9.99 -6.65
CA LEU A 16 4.43 9.28 -6.38
C LEU A 16 3.56 9.13 -7.63
N ARG A 17 3.41 10.19 -8.42
CA ARG A 17 2.66 10.14 -9.67
C ARG A 17 3.22 9.12 -10.64
N ARG A 18 4.55 8.97 -10.69
CA ARG A 18 5.26 8.08 -11.61
C ARG A 18 5.20 6.62 -11.17
N HIS A 19 5.33 6.36 -9.86
CA HIS A 19 5.59 5.02 -9.33
C HIS A 19 4.45 4.43 -8.49
N ASP A 20 3.53 5.26 -7.97
CA ASP A 20 2.30 4.82 -7.29
C ASP A 20 1.14 5.75 -7.67
N HIS A 21 0.73 5.62 -8.93
CA HIS A 21 -0.31 6.47 -9.50
C HIS A 21 -1.65 6.32 -8.78
N ASP A 22 -1.95 5.17 -8.23
CA ASP A 22 -3.18 4.91 -7.49
C ASP A 22 -3.25 5.74 -6.20
N ARG A 23 -2.20 5.73 -5.38
CA ARG A 23 -2.14 6.60 -4.20
C ARG A 23 -2.04 8.08 -4.58
N PHE A 24 -1.34 8.43 -5.64
CA PHE A 24 -1.35 9.81 -6.16
C PHE A 24 -2.77 10.29 -6.46
N LEU A 25 -3.58 9.48 -7.16
CA LEU A 25 -4.97 9.82 -7.46
C LEU A 25 -5.81 10.01 -6.19
N THR A 26 -5.64 9.17 -5.16
CA THR A 26 -6.39 9.34 -3.90
C THR A 26 -6.02 10.64 -3.19
N CYS A 27 -4.76 11.08 -3.25
CA CYS A 27 -4.32 12.36 -2.68
C CYS A 27 -5.04 13.58 -3.30
N LEU A 28 -5.48 13.49 -4.56
CA LEU A 28 -6.17 14.60 -5.22
C LEU A 28 -7.55 14.91 -4.57
N PHE A 29 -8.13 13.96 -3.84
CA PHE A 29 -9.36 14.13 -3.07
C PHE A 29 -9.14 14.70 -1.67
N ALA A 30 -7.88 14.81 -1.23
CA ALA A 30 -7.53 15.46 0.03
C ALA A 30 -7.54 16.99 -0.12
N PRO A 31 -7.78 17.73 0.99
CA PRO A 31 -7.58 19.17 1.00
C PRO A 31 -6.19 19.54 0.49
N ALA A 32 -6.09 20.63 -0.29
CA ALA A 32 -4.83 21.05 -0.92
C ALA A 32 -3.69 21.20 0.10
N THR A 33 -4.00 21.69 1.30
CA THR A 33 -3.06 21.87 2.42
C THR A 33 -2.50 20.58 3.01
N ARG A 34 -3.07 19.41 2.67
CA ARG A 34 -2.66 18.09 3.18
C ARG A 34 -1.92 17.25 2.13
N ARG A 35 -1.97 17.67 0.85
CA ARG A 35 -1.47 16.83 -0.26
C ARG A 35 0.03 16.63 -0.21
N GLU A 36 0.82 17.68 0.07
CA GLU A 36 2.27 17.58 0.15
C GLU A 36 2.72 16.62 1.26
N ALA A 37 2.07 16.65 2.42
CA ALA A 37 2.34 15.71 3.50
C ALA A 37 2.01 14.25 3.10
N LEU A 38 0.91 14.03 2.38
CA LEU A 38 0.56 12.72 1.84
C LEU A 38 1.56 12.26 0.76
N TYR A 39 2.02 13.17 -0.11
CA TYR A 39 3.04 12.85 -1.10
C TYR A 39 4.35 12.42 -0.42
N ALA A 40 4.80 13.16 0.59
CA ALA A 40 6.00 12.82 1.37
C ALA A 40 5.87 11.45 2.04
N LEU A 41 4.75 11.17 2.71
CA LEU A 41 4.47 9.89 3.36
C LEU A 41 4.48 8.72 2.35
N TYR A 42 3.79 8.87 1.23
CA TYR A 42 3.69 7.77 0.26
C TYR A 42 4.99 7.59 -0.53
N THR A 43 5.77 8.66 -0.75
CA THR A 43 7.10 8.53 -1.36
C THR A 43 8.08 7.88 -0.39
N PHE A 44 8.01 8.18 0.92
CA PHE A 44 8.75 7.41 1.93
C PHE A 44 8.41 5.92 1.84
N ASN A 45 7.12 5.56 1.76
CA ASN A 45 6.73 4.16 1.59
C ASN A 45 7.29 3.53 0.31
N LEU A 46 7.34 4.27 -0.81
CA LEU A 46 7.94 3.79 -2.05
C LEU A 46 9.42 3.46 -1.87
N GLU A 47 10.18 4.35 -1.24
CA GLU A 47 11.61 4.17 -1.00
C GLU A 47 11.89 2.94 -0.12
N VAL A 48 11.09 2.75 0.93
CA VAL A 48 11.23 1.61 1.84
C VAL A 48 10.78 0.31 1.16
N ALA A 49 9.65 0.31 0.45
CA ALA A 49 9.11 -0.87 -0.23
C ALA A 49 10.03 -1.38 -1.34
N ARG A 50 10.72 -0.48 -2.05
CA ARG A 50 11.63 -0.84 -3.16
C ARG A 50 12.99 -1.34 -2.68
N THR A 51 13.25 -1.37 -1.38
CA THR A 51 14.56 -1.78 -0.85
C THR A 51 14.98 -3.15 -1.39
N ALA A 52 14.09 -4.13 -1.31
CA ALA A 52 14.39 -5.49 -1.78
C ALA A 52 14.51 -5.62 -3.32
N GLU A 53 13.97 -4.65 -4.08
CA GLU A 53 14.03 -4.66 -5.55
C GLU A 53 15.35 -4.09 -6.09
N VAL A 54 15.99 -3.16 -5.32
CA VAL A 54 17.15 -2.40 -5.78
C VAL A 54 18.48 -2.92 -5.23
N VAL A 55 18.44 -3.95 -4.36
CA VAL A 55 19.65 -4.56 -3.79
C VAL A 55 19.83 -5.98 -4.31
N SER A 56 21.09 -6.37 -4.52
CA SER A 56 21.47 -7.73 -4.91
C SER A 56 21.70 -8.67 -3.72
N GLU A 57 21.98 -8.09 -2.55
CA GLU A 57 22.31 -8.84 -1.33
C GLU A 57 21.41 -8.41 -0.16
N PRO A 58 20.88 -9.36 0.63
CA PRO A 58 20.01 -9.05 1.78
C PRO A 58 20.67 -8.09 2.79
N MET A 59 21.99 -8.23 3.03
CA MET A 59 22.73 -7.35 3.94
C MET A 59 22.68 -5.88 3.50
N ILE A 60 22.79 -5.59 2.21
CA ILE A 60 22.67 -4.22 1.69
C ILE A 60 21.25 -3.70 1.92
N GLY A 61 20.24 -4.56 1.78
CA GLY A 61 18.86 -4.24 2.10
C GLY A 61 18.66 -3.89 3.57
N GLN A 62 19.24 -4.67 4.49
CA GLN A 62 19.21 -4.40 5.93
C GLN A 62 19.87 -3.05 6.26
N ILE A 63 21.04 -2.74 5.68
CA ILE A 63 21.70 -1.43 5.84
C ILE A 63 20.80 -0.30 5.36
N ARG A 64 20.11 -0.46 4.23
CA ARG A 64 19.19 0.54 3.69
C ARG A 64 17.95 0.73 4.57
N LEU A 65 17.36 -0.34 5.10
CA LEU A 65 16.24 -0.25 6.05
C LEU A 65 16.69 0.37 7.37
N GLN A 66 17.90 0.04 7.86
CA GLN A 66 18.45 0.68 9.04
C GLN A 66 18.67 2.18 8.82
N TRP A 67 19.17 2.58 7.65
CA TRP A 67 19.30 4.00 7.29
C TRP A 67 17.94 4.74 7.38
N TRP A 68 16.84 4.10 6.96
CA TRP A 68 15.49 4.67 7.07
C TRP A 68 15.01 4.72 8.52
N ARG A 69 15.33 3.72 9.36
CA ARG A 69 15.03 3.77 10.82
C ARG A 69 15.73 4.94 11.49
N ASP A 70 17.01 5.12 11.20
CA ASP A 70 17.81 6.21 11.74
C ASP A 70 17.27 7.57 11.25
N ALA A 71 16.98 7.69 9.95
CA ALA A 71 16.43 8.92 9.39
C ALA A 71 15.08 9.29 10.03
N VAL A 72 14.19 8.32 10.27
CA VAL A 72 12.94 8.53 11.00
C VAL A 72 13.22 8.92 12.46
N ALA A 73 14.15 8.26 13.15
CA ALA A 73 14.52 8.61 14.53
C ALA A 73 15.01 10.06 14.62
N GLU A 74 15.88 10.47 13.72
CA GLU A 74 16.43 11.83 13.67
C GLU A 74 15.38 12.89 13.35
N ILE A 75 14.34 12.56 12.57
CA ILE A 75 13.17 13.45 12.39
C ILE A 75 12.52 13.76 13.73
N TYR A 76 12.28 12.75 14.59
CA TYR A 76 11.66 12.94 15.91
C TYR A 76 12.58 13.61 16.93
N GLU A 77 13.89 13.60 16.67
CA GLU A 77 14.89 14.34 17.44
C GLU A 77 15.08 15.80 16.95
N GLY A 78 14.35 16.21 15.91
CA GLY A 78 14.46 17.55 15.32
C GLY A 78 15.71 17.77 14.46
N ARG A 79 16.37 16.72 14.03
CA ARG A 79 17.60 16.75 13.23
C ARG A 79 17.47 15.99 11.90
N PRO A 80 16.49 16.33 11.03
CA PRO A 80 16.24 15.58 9.80
C PRO A 80 17.43 15.66 8.84
N ARG A 81 17.82 14.51 8.26
CA ARG A 81 18.86 14.41 7.25
C ARG A 81 18.52 15.22 6.01
N GLN A 82 19.55 15.74 5.32
CA GLN A 82 19.39 16.42 4.03
C GLN A 82 19.12 15.39 2.93
N HIS A 83 17.84 15.13 2.69
CA HIS A 83 17.37 14.17 1.69
C HIS A 83 16.02 14.61 1.13
N GLN A 84 15.78 14.42 -0.16
CA GLN A 84 14.61 14.92 -0.89
C GLN A 84 13.27 14.39 -0.35
N VAL A 85 13.27 13.23 0.34
CA VAL A 85 12.08 12.65 0.96
C VAL A 85 12.06 12.92 2.47
N VAL A 86 13.21 12.89 3.14
CA VAL A 86 13.28 13.05 4.60
C VAL A 86 12.85 14.44 5.04
N GLN A 87 13.24 15.50 4.32
CA GLN A 87 12.89 16.88 4.69
C GLN A 87 11.36 17.11 4.61
N PRO A 88 10.66 16.81 3.49
CA PRO A 88 9.21 16.93 3.44
C PRO A 88 8.48 16.01 4.44
N LEU A 89 9.05 14.82 4.72
CA LEU A 89 8.51 13.90 5.72
C LEU A 89 8.62 14.49 7.13
N ALA A 90 9.73 15.15 7.46
CA ALA A 90 9.93 15.83 8.73
C ALA A 90 8.90 16.95 8.94
N GLU A 91 8.66 17.75 7.90
CA GLU A 91 7.60 18.78 7.92
C GLU A 91 6.23 18.14 8.18
N ALA A 92 5.92 17.03 7.52
CA ALA A 92 4.67 16.30 7.72
C ALA A 92 4.54 15.75 9.15
N VAL A 93 5.61 15.17 9.71
CA VAL A 93 5.65 14.65 11.08
C VAL A 93 5.38 15.75 12.10
N GLN A 94 6.02 16.90 11.96
CA GLN A 94 5.84 18.04 12.87
C GLN A 94 4.45 18.67 12.72
N ALA A 95 4.00 18.93 11.49
CA ALA A 95 2.72 19.61 11.26
C ALA A 95 1.51 18.78 11.67
N HIS A 96 1.62 17.44 11.66
CA HIS A 96 0.50 16.53 11.90
C HIS A 96 0.69 15.61 13.11
N SER A 97 1.81 15.75 13.85
CA SER A 97 2.13 14.92 15.04
C SER A 97 2.02 13.43 14.77
N LEU A 98 2.63 12.98 13.67
CA LEU A 98 2.52 11.60 13.20
C LEU A 98 3.09 10.61 14.22
N THR A 99 2.47 9.45 14.36
CA THR A 99 2.83 8.45 15.36
C THR A 99 4.05 7.64 14.93
N ARG A 100 5.19 7.79 15.63
CA ARG A 100 6.48 7.14 15.31
C ARG A 100 6.39 5.61 15.16
N SER A 101 5.60 4.95 16.02
CA SER A 101 5.50 3.48 16.00
C SER A 101 4.92 2.92 14.70
N HIS A 102 4.16 3.68 13.93
CA HIS A 102 3.66 3.23 12.63
C HIS A 102 4.74 3.22 11.56
N PHE A 103 5.69 4.15 11.60
CA PHE A 103 6.87 4.12 10.74
C PHE A 103 7.77 2.92 11.07
N ALA A 104 8.03 2.69 12.37
CA ALA A 104 8.83 1.55 12.80
C ALA A 104 8.20 0.23 12.32
N ARG A 105 6.91 0.01 12.59
CA ARG A 105 6.19 -1.19 12.18
C ARG A 105 6.20 -1.39 10.65
N LEU A 106 6.11 -0.30 9.88
CA LEU A 106 6.17 -0.37 8.41
C LEU A 106 7.56 -0.82 7.95
N ILE A 107 8.63 -0.24 8.50
CA ILE A 107 10.00 -0.60 8.14
C ILE A 107 10.30 -2.05 8.56
N ASP A 108 9.89 -2.44 9.78
CA ASP A 108 10.09 -3.81 10.29
C ASP A 108 9.35 -4.84 9.44
N GLY A 109 8.11 -4.53 9.01
CA GLY A 109 7.37 -5.38 8.07
C GLY A 109 8.12 -5.58 6.75
N ARG A 110 8.84 -4.58 6.28
CA ARG A 110 9.63 -4.65 5.03
C ARG A 110 10.95 -5.42 5.14
N GLU A 111 11.38 -5.77 6.36
CA GLU A 111 12.51 -6.70 6.51
C GLU A 111 12.20 -8.08 5.93
N GLN A 112 10.94 -8.52 6.02
CA GLN A 112 10.49 -9.78 5.42
C GLN A 112 10.68 -9.81 3.88
N ASP A 113 10.73 -8.65 3.23
CA ASP A 113 11.01 -8.58 1.79
C ASP A 113 12.47 -8.93 1.46
N LEU A 114 13.37 -8.97 2.45
CA LEU A 114 14.78 -9.35 2.27
C LEU A 114 15.01 -10.85 2.41
N ASP A 115 14.07 -11.55 3.03
CA ASP A 115 14.11 -13.01 3.14
C ASP A 115 13.65 -13.65 1.84
N SER A 116 14.21 -14.82 1.53
CA SER A 116 13.78 -15.62 0.36
C SER A 116 12.54 -16.45 0.65
N ASP A 117 12.25 -16.68 1.93
CA ASP A 117 11.18 -17.57 2.35
C ASP A 117 9.82 -16.89 2.27
N PRO A 118 8.82 -17.54 1.66
CA PRO A 118 7.47 -17.02 1.61
C PRO A 118 6.82 -17.08 3.00
N PRO A 119 5.73 -16.32 3.23
CA PRO A 119 4.93 -16.40 4.45
C PRO A 119 4.52 -17.86 4.74
N GLU A 120 4.58 -18.29 6.01
CA GLU A 120 4.23 -19.64 6.41
C GLU A 120 2.76 -19.98 6.11
N ASP A 121 1.87 -19.05 6.47
CA ASP A 121 0.42 -19.19 6.30
C ASP A 121 -0.27 -17.86 5.94
N LEU A 122 -1.59 -17.91 5.73
CA LEU A 122 -2.39 -16.74 5.42
C LEU A 122 -2.35 -15.69 6.55
N ALA A 123 -2.26 -16.11 7.82
CA ALA A 123 -2.20 -15.19 8.95
C ALA A 123 -0.87 -14.41 8.97
N ALA A 124 0.24 -15.05 8.63
CA ALA A 124 1.54 -14.40 8.46
C ALA A 124 1.50 -13.36 7.32
N LEU A 125 0.87 -13.71 6.18
CA LEU A 125 0.68 -12.77 5.07
C LEU A 125 -0.19 -11.59 5.46
N GLU A 126 -1.29 -11.79 6.20
CA GLU A 126 -2.13 -10.73 6.75
C GLU A 126 -1.36 -9.86 7.76
N GLY A 127 -0.52 -10.46 8.59
CA GLY A 127 0.37 -9.75 9.51
C GLY A 127 1.33 -8.82 8.79
N TYR A 128 1.95 -9.28 7.71
CA TYR A 128 2.76 -8.45 6.82
C TYR A 128 1.95 -7.31 6.19
N ALA A 129 0.76 -7.62 5.68
CA ALA A 129 -0.14 -6.63 5.09
C ALA A 129 -0.59 -5.58 6.13
N GLU A 130 -0.83 -6.00 7.38
CA GLU A 130 -1.14 -5.08 8.47
C GLU A 130 0.06 -4.20 8.84
N ALA A 131 1.24 -4.78 8.99
CA ALA A 131 2.45 -4.02 9.32
C ALA A 131 2.76 -2.95 8.26
N THR A 132 2.64 -3.28 6.99
CA THR A 132 2.99 -2.39 5.88
C THR A 132 1.81 -1.52 5.43
N GLY A 133 0.68 -2.12 5.06
CA GLY A 133 -0.47 -1.44 4.47
C GLY A 133 -1.29 -0.66 5.50
N ALA A 134 -1.68 -1.30 6.62
CA ALA A 134 -2.51 -0.65 7.62
C ALA A 134 -1.76 0.46 8.37
N SER A 135 -0.47 0.27 8.68
CA SER A 135 0.37 1.32 9.30
C SER A 135 0.45 2.56 8.42
N LEU A 136 0.59 2.38 7.11
CA LEU A 136 0.63 3.48 6.14
C LEU A 136 -0.71 4.23 6.07
N VAL A 137 -1.84 3.51 6.03
CA VAL A 137 -3.17 4.15 6.04
C VAL A 137 -3.42 4.89 7.35
N ARG A 138 -2.95 4.38 8.49
CA ARG A 138 -3.03 5.08 9.77
C ARG A 138 -2.31 6.42 9.75
N LEU A 139 -1.08 6.47 9.27
CA LEU A 139 -0.34 7.72 9.10
C LEU A 139 -1.04 8.69 8.16
N ALA A 140 -1.63 8.19 7.07
CA ALA A 140 -2.41 9.02 6.15
C ALA A 140 -3.67 9.62 6.82
N LEU A 141 -4.35 8.86 7.68
CA LEU A 141 -5.48 9.35 8.46
C LEU A 141 -5.06 10.44 9.47
N GLU A 142 -3.90 10.30 10.11
CA GLU A 142 -3.34 11.33 11.00
C GLU A 142 -3.04 12.62 10.21
N ILE A 143 -2.42 12.54 9.01
CA ILE A 143 -2.21 13.69 8.12
C ILE A 143 -3.54 14.35 7.78
N LEU A 144 -4.58 13.59 7.52
CA LEU A 144 -5.91 14.12 7.21
C LEU A 144 -6.61 14.76 8.41
N GLY A 145 -6.05 14.66 9.61
CA GLY A 145 -6.58 15.28 10.83
C GLY A 145 -7.60 14.39 11.56
N VAL A 146 -7.58 13.09 11.35
CA VAL A 146 -8.37 12.14 12.13
C VAL A 146 -7.71 11.99 13.51
N THR A 147 -8.42 12.38 14.56
CA THR A 147 -7.94 12.28 15.96
C THR A 147 -8.35 10.93 16.57
N ARG A 148 -7.58 10.46 17.56
CA ARG A 148 -7.89 9.19 18.24
C ARG A 148 -9.26 9.21 18.95
N SER A 149 -9.64 10.35 19.53
CA SER A 149 -10.88 10.47 20.28
C SER A 149 -12.15 10.46 19.43
N ALA A 150 -12.07 10.86 18.15
CA ALA A 150 -13.23 10.97 17.25
C ALA A 150 -13.12 10.05 16.02
N GLY A 151 -12.05 9.29 15.92
CA GLY A 151 -11.69 8.56 14.71
C GLY A 151 -11.60 7.04 14.86
N GLU A 152 -12.07 6.45 15.94
CA GLU A 152 -11.96 5.00 16.17
C GLU A 152 -12.47 4.18 14.95
N ALA A 153 -13.65 4.50 14.47
CA ALA A 153 -14.21 3.85 13.27
C ALA A 153 -13.36 4.09 12.01
N ALA A 154 -12.75 5.28 11.86
CA ALA A 154 -11.87 5.57 10.73
C ALA A 154 -10.56 4.79 10.81
N PHE A 155 -9.96 4.66 11.98
CA PHE A 155 -8.75 3.85 12.19
C PHE A 155 -9.03 2.35 12.04
N ALA A 156 -10.18 1.86 12.52
CA ALA A 156 -10.60 0.48 12.31
C ALA A 156 -10.85 0.20 10.82
N ALA A 157 -11.61 1.06 10.13
CA ALA A 157 -11.80 0.95 8.68
C ALA A 157 -10.46 1.05 7.93
N GLY A 158 -9.57 1.97 8.33
CA GLY A 158 -8.25 2.15 7.74
C GLY A 158 -7.36 0.92 7.88
N ARG A 159 -7.43 0.21 9.02
CA ARG A 159 -6.74 -1.07 9.20
C ARG A 159 -7.17 -2.08 8.13
N HIS A 160 -8.47 -2.29 8.00
CA HIS A 160 -9.01 -3.24 7.02
C HIS A 160 -8.73 -2.82 5.57
N VAL A 161 -8.86 -1.52 5.24
CA VAL A 161 -8.52 -1.00 3.91
C VAL A 161 -7.03 -1.19 3.60
N GLY A 162 -6.15 -0.95 4.57
CA GLY A 162 -4.71 -1.12 4.41
C GLY A 162 -4.32 -2.58 4.14
N ILE A 163 -4.90 -3.54 4.90
CA ILE A 163 -4.67 -4.97 4.68
C ILE A 163 -5.21 -5.38 3.30
N ALA A 164 -6.46 -5.06 2.98
CA ALA A 164 -7.05 -5.40 1.69
C ALA A 164 -6.25 -4.83 0.51
N TRP A 165 -5.78 -3.60 0.62
CA TRP A 165 -4.95 -2.96 -0.40
C TRP A 165 -3.61 -3.69 -0.59
N ALA A 166 -2.93 -4.04 0.52
CA ALA A 166 -1.65 -4.75 0.46
C ALA A 166 -1.82 -6.15 -0.15
N LEU A 167 -2.80 -6.95 0.32
CA LEU A 167 -3.09 -8.27 -0.25
C LEU A 167 -3.42 -8.18 -1.76
N THR A 168 -4.28 -7.22 -2.15
CA THR A 168 -4.61 -7.00 -3.56
C THR A 168 -3.37 -6.64 -4.38
N GLY A 169 -2.47 -5.83 -3.83
CA GLY A 169 -1.21 -5.45 -4.46
C GLY A 169 -0.30 -6.65 -4.67
N LEU A 170 -0.15 -7.51 -3.67
CA LEU A 170 0.66 -8.73 -3.74
C LEU A 170 0.12 -9.70 -4.80
N LEU A 171 -1.21 -9.89 -4.87
CA LEU A 171 -1.82 -10.74 -5.90
C LEU A 171 -1.57 -10.22 -7.32
N ARG A 172 -1.63 -8.90 -7.52
CA ARG A 172 -1.32 -8.27 -8.81
C ARG A 172 0.17 -8.33 -9.14
N ALA A 173 1.02 -8.35 -8.14
CA ALA A 173 2.46 -8.41 -8.30
C ALA A 173 3.02 -9.83 -8.45
N VAL A 174 2.18 -10.89 -8.41
CA VAL A 174 2.63 -12.28 -8.58
C VAL A 174 3.54 -12.47 -9.80
N PRO A 175 3.21 -11.97 -11.01
CA PRO A 175 4.09 -12.13 -12.17
C PRO A 175 5.45 -11.44 -12.00
N PHE A 176 5.47 -10.26 -11.37
CA PHE A 176 6.68 -9.51 -11.09
C PHE A 176 7.58 -10.25 -10.09
N HIS A 177 6.99 -10.74 -9.00
CA HIS A 177 7.72 -11.51 -7.98
C HIS A 177 8.23 -12.84 -8.56
N ALA A 178 7.42 -13.53 -9.34
CA ALA A 178 7.80 -14.79 -9.98
C ALA A 178 9.02 -14.64 -10.91
N GLN A 179 9.10 -13.54 -11.69
CA GLN A 179 10.29 -13.22 -12.50
C GLN A 179 11.56 -13.06 -11.67
N GLN A 180 11.41 -12.57 -10.43
CA GLN A 180 12.51 -12.42 -9.48
C GLN A 180 12.74 -13.68 -8.63
N LYS A 181 12.05 -14.78 -8.94
CA LYS A 181 12.05 -16.04 -8.16
C LYS A 181 11.69 -15.83 -6.69
N ARG A 182 10.80 -14.89 -6.43
CA ARG A 182 10.22 -14.59 -5.11
C ARG A 182 8.78 -15.05 -5.04
N LEU A 183 8.39 -15.51 -3.86
CA LEU A 183 7.04 -15.98 -3.60
C LEU A 183 6.46 -15.28 -2.37
N TYR A 184 5.32 -14.61 -2.54
CA TYR A 184 4.54 -14.05 -1.44
C TYR A 184 3.24 -14.83 -1.18
N LEU A 185 2.99 -15.89 -1.96
CA LEU A 185 1.87 -16.79 -1.66
C LEU A 185 2.26 -17.67 -0.46
N PRO A 186 1.38 -17.83 0.54
CA PRO A 186 1.69 -18.61 1.74
C PRO A 186 2.01 -20.08 1.42
N VAL A 187 2.99 -20.62 2.14
CA VAL A 187 3.47 -21.99 1.95
C VAL A 187 2.33 -23.00 2.13
N ASP A 188 1.54 -22.84 3.18
CA ASP A 188 0.43 -23.72 3.52
C ASP A 188 -0.69 -23.68 2.46
N VAL A 189 -1.00 -22.48 1.91
CA VAL A 189 -1.98 -22.32 0.84
C VAL A 189 -1.48 -22.99 -0.43
N CYS A 190 -0.22 -22.76 -0.81
CA CYS A 190 0.39 -23.41 -1.97
C CYS A 190 0.38 -24.93 -1.85
N ALA A 191 0.74 -25.47 -0.68
CA ALA A 191 0.76 -26.92 -0.42
C ALA A 191 -0.65 -27.51 -0.48
N ARG A 192 -1.66 -26.89 0.16
CA ARG A 192 -3.05 -27.38 0.12
C ARG A 192 -3.68 -27.34 -1.28
N ARG A 193 -3.19 -26.48 -2.15
CA ARG A 193 -3.70 -26.28 -3.51
C ARG A 193 -2.83 -26.95 -4.58
N ASP A 194 -1.76 -27.66 -4.19
CA ASP A 194 -0.80 -28.31 -5.08
C ASP A 194 -0.17 -27.36 -6.10
N VAL A 195 0.13 -26.11 -5.67
CA VAL A 195 0.77 -25.11 -6.54
C VAL A 195 2.21 -25.52 -6.82
N SER A 196 2.55 -25.69 -8.10
CA SER A 196 3.92 -25.99 -8.54
C SER A 196 4.76 -24.69 -8.54
N PRO A 197 5.80 -24.57 -7.69
CA PRO A 197 6.71 -23.42 -7.75
C PRO A 197 7.40 -23.27 -9.11
N GLY A 198 7.69 -24.40 -9.79
CA GLY A 198 8.30 -24.41 -11.11
C GLY A 198 7.41 -23.72 -12.14
N ASP A 199 6.13 -24.09 -12.22
CA ASP A 199 5.18 -23.48 -13.14
C ASP A 199 4.98 -21.99 -12.84
N LEU A 200 4.93 -21.62 -11.57
CA LEU A 200 4.80 -20.23 -11.13
C LEU A 200 6.00 -19.39 -11.61
N PHE A 201 7.24 -19.87 -11.40
CA PHE A 201 8.46 -19.17 -11.82
C PHE A 201 8.67 -19.17 -13.35
N GLU A 202 8.02 -20.07 -14.07
CA GLU A 202 7.94 -20.06 -15.53
C GLU A 202 6.74 -19.24 -16.06
N LEU A 203 6.04 -18.53 -15.17
CA LEU A 203 4.88 -17.68 -15.48
C LEU A 203 3.72 -18.45 -16.14
N ARG A 204 3.56 -19.71 -15.76
CA ARG A 204 2.47 -20.54 -16.28
C ARG A 204 1.25 -20.46 -15.39
N SER A 205 0.12 -20.13 -15.99
CA SER A 205 -1.18 -20.21 -15.33
C SER A 205 -1.53 -21.68 -15.04
N SER A 206 -2.08 -21.93 -13.86
CA SER A 206 -2.64 -23.24 -13.51
C SER A 206 -3.92 -23.10 -12.67
N PRO A 207 -4.82 -24.08 -12.72
CA PRO A 207 -6.00 -24.10 -11.83
C PRO A 207 -5.64 -24.11 -10.35
N GLU A 208 -4.51 -24.71 -9.98
CA GLU A 208 -3.96 -24.78 -8.64
C GLU A 208 -3.58 -23.38 -8.14
N LEU A 209 -2.82 -22.65 -8.94
CA LEU A 209 -2.45 -21.25 -8.66
C LEU A 209 -3.69 -20.35 -8.58
N ALA A 210 -4.66 -20.53 -9.46
CA ALA A 210 -5.90 -19.76 -9.44
C ALA A 210 -6.67 -19.99 -8.13
N ARG A 211 -6.76 -21.22 -7.62
CA ARG A 211 -7.39 -21.54 -6.34
C ARG A 211 -6.63 -20.94 -5.15
N ALA A 212 -5.29 -20.93 -5.18
CA ALA A 212 -4.48 -20.28 -4.15
C ALA A 212 -4.68 -18.75 -4.16
N THR A 213 -4.70 -18.15 -5.34
CA THR A 213 -4.98 -16.72 -5.56
C THR A 213 -6.39 -16.35 -5.08
N GLU A 214 -7.39 -17.20 -5.35
CA GLU A 214 -8.76 -17.01 -4.88
C GLU A 214 -8.84 -16.96 -3.36
N GLU A 215 -8.16 -17.85 -2.65
CA GLU A 215 -8.17 -17.91 -1.19
C GLU A 215 -7.68 -16.59 -0.56
N ILE A 216 -6.59 -16.04 -1.08
CA ILE A 216 -6.07 -14.75 -0.62
C ILE A 216 -6.99 -13.59 -1.04
N ALA A 217 -7.58 -13.66 -2.24
CA ALA A 217 -8.53 -12.64 -2.69
C ALA A 217 -9.79 -12.60 -1.83
N VAL A 218 -10.28 -13.76 -1.36
CA VAL A 218 -11.41 -13.86 -0.43
C VAL A 218 -11.08 -13.20 0.90
N SER A 219 -9.86 -13.39 1.44
CA SER A 219 -9.42 -12.67 2.64
C SER A 219 -9.40 -11.16 2.42
N ALA A 220 -8.84 -10.68 1.30
CA ALA A 220 -8.85 -9.25 0.97
C ALA A 220 -10.28 -8.69 0.85
N GLU A 221 -11.21 -9.43 0.25
CA GLU A 221 -12.63 -9.06 0.16
C GLU A 221 -13.30 -9.02 1.54
N ALA A 222 -12.99 -9.97 2.44
CA ALA A 222 -13.49 -9.97 3.81
C ALA A 222 -13.09 -8.69 4.55
N HIS A 223 -11.83 -8.27 4.42
CA HIS A 223 -11.36 -7.00 4.98
C HIS A 223 -12.11 -5.80 4.38
N LEU A 224 -12.39 -5.77 3.08
CA LEU A 224 -13.21 -4.69 2.49
C LEU A 224 -14.64 -4.67 3.06
N VAL A 225 -15.25 -5.84 3.28
CA VAL A 225 -16.57 -5.95 3.90
C VAL A 225 -16.56 -5.34 5.30
N GLU A 226 -15.56 -5.66 6.14
CA GLU A 226 -15.44 -5.08 7.49
C GLU A 226 -15.24 -3.55 7.42
N ALA A 227 -14.42 -3.05 6.50
CA ALA A 227 -14.28 -1.60 6.31
C ALA A 227 -15.62 -0.94 5.93
N TYR A 228 -16.38 -1.55 5.02
CA TYR A 228 -17.67 -1.00 4.57
C TYR A 228 -18.77 -1.00 5.65
N LYS A 229 -18.74 -1.90 6.63
CA LYS A 229 -19.64 -1.86 7.79
C LYS A 229 -19.47 -0.57 8.59
N LEU A 230 -18.27 -0.04 8.65
CA LEU A 230 -17.92 1.17 9.41
C LEU A 230 -18.17 2.48 8.65
N ARG A 231 -18.50 2.43 7.35
CA ARG A 231 -18.54 3.60 6.45
C ARG A 231 -19.39 4.78 6.93
N HIS A 232 -20.48 4.50 7.64
CA HIS A 232 -21.41 5.54 8.13
C HIS A 232 -20.88 6.27 9.38
N GLN A 233 -19.91 5.67 10.08
CA GLN A 233 -19.26 6.22 11.27
C GLN A 233 -17.96 6.95 10.93
N VAL A 234 -17.46 6.78 9.70
CA VAL A 234 -16.20 7.39 9.25
C VAL A 234 -16.42 8.87 8.90
N PRO A 235 -15.66 9.79 9.51
CA PRO A 235 -15.75 11.21 9.19
C PRO A 235 -15.29 11.50 7.76
N ALA A 236 -15.88 12.53 7.14
CA ALA A 236 -15.63 12.87 5.75
C ALA A 236 -14.13 13.13 5.46
N VAL A 237 -13.41 13.67 6.42
CA VAL A 237 -11.98 14.00 6.31
C VAL A 237 -11.10 12.77 6.09
N ALA A 238 -11.52 11.58 6.57
CA ALA A 238 -10.79 10.33 6.43
C ALA A 238 -10.90 9.71 5.02
N ARG A 239 -11.92 10.07 4.24
CA ARG A 239 -12.25 9.40 2.97
C ARG A 239 -11.10 9.33 1.96
N PRO A 240 -10.28 10.38 1.76
CA PRO A 240 -9.20 10.30 0.77
C PRO A 240 -8.26 9.10 0.99
N ALA A 241 -7.89 8.80 2.25
CA ALA A 241 -7.06 7.63 2.56
C ALA A 241 -7.79 6.30 2.36
N LEU A 242 -9.12 6.29 2.54
CA LEU A 242 -9.96 5.08 2.44
C LEU A 242 -10.43 4.80 0.99
N LEU A 243 -10.25 5.73 0.05
CA LEU A 243 -10.57 5.50 -1.37
C LEU A 243 -9.76 4.34 -1.99
N LEU A 244 -8.68 3.91 -1.34
CA LEU A 244 -7.95 2.69 -1.71
C LEU A 244 -8.86 1.45 -1.69
N ALA A 245 -9.90 1.40 -0.84
CA ALA A 245 -10.89 0.33 -0.83
C ALA A 245 -11.65 0.23 -2.17
N THR A 246 -12.00 1.38 -2.77
CA THR A 246 -12.65 1.44 -4.10
C THR A 246 -11.76 0.85 -5.19
N LEU A 247 -10.46 1.13 -5.14
CA LEU A 247 -9.50 0.60 -6.10
C LEU A 247 -9.26 -0.89 -5.87
N ALA A 248 -9.02 -1.31 -4.62
CA ALA A 248 -8.84 -2.72 -4.26
C ALA A 248 -10.04 -3.57 -4.72
N GLY A 249 -11.27 -3.15 -4.40
CA GLY A 249 -12.48 -3.83 -4.86
C GLY A 249 -12.59 -3.90 -6.38
N GLY A 250 -12.13 -2.85 -7.09
CA GLY A 250 -12.05 -2.84 -8.54
C GLY A 250 -11.06 -3.88 -9.11
N TYR A 251 -9.88 -3.98 -8.50
CA TYR A 251 -8.86 -4.96 -8.88
C TYR A 251 -9.27 -6.40 -8.56
N LEU A 252 -9.82 -6.64 -7.37
CA LEU A 252 -10.35 -7.95 -6.98
C LEU A 252 -11.47 -8.40 -7.91
N LYS A 253 -12.37 -7.50 -8.31
CA LYS A 253 -13.40 -7.79 -9.31
C LYS A 253 -12.80 -8.16 -10.68
N THR A 254 -11.72 -7.52 -11.09
CA THR A 254 -11.01 -7.85 -12.35
C THR A 254 -10.37 -9.24 -12.23
N LEU A 255 -9.68 -9.52 -11.11
CA LEU A 255 -9.06 -10.81 -10.83
C LEU A 255 -10.10 -11.94 -10.82
N ARG A 256 -11.27 -11.73 -10.17
CA ARG A 256 -12.38 -12.69 -10.19
C ARG A 256 -12.90 -12.96 -11.60
N ARG A 257 -13.02 -11.93 -12.46
CA ARG A 257 -13.42 -12.10 -13.88
C ARG A 257 -12.40 -12.84 -14.71
N ALA A 258 -11.13 -12.78 -14.33
CA ALA A 258 -10.04 -13.54 -14.90
C ALA A 258 -9.91 -14.95 -14.26
N ALA A 259 -10.95 -15.45 -13.58
CA ALA A 259 -10.94 -16.73 -12.88
C ALA A 259 -9.77 -16.85 -11.88
N PHE A 260 -9.39 -15.75 -11.24
CA PHE A 260 -8.29 -15.63 -10.29
C PHE A 260 -6.90 -15.96 -10.85
N ASP A 261 -6.74 -15.94 -12.17
CA ASP A 261 -5.42 -16.08 -12.80
C ASP A 261 -4.62 -14.77 -12.68
N PRO A 262 -3.52 -14.75 -11.90
CA PRO A 262 -2.72 -13.55 -11.70
C PRO A 262 -1.91 -13.16 -12.96
N PHE A 263 -1.70 -14.09 -13.89
CA PHE A 263 -1.00 -13.84 -15.14
C PHE A 263 -1.91 -13.28 -16.25
N ALA A 264 -3.22 -13.26 -16.03
CA ALA A 264 -4.16 -12.77 -17.03
C ALA A 264 -3.86 -11.31 -17.44
N PRO A 265 -3.82 -10.98 -18.75
CA PRO A 265 -3.49 -9.62 -19.20
C PRO A 265 -4.38 -8.52 -18.59
N ALA A 266 -5.66 -8.83 -18.33
CA ALA A 266 -6.59 -7.91 -17.72
C ALA A 266 -6.22 -7.53 -16.28
N VAL A 267 -5.54 -8.42 -15.54
CA VAL A 267 -5.08 -8.19 -14.17
C VAL A 267 -3.83 -7.30 -14.16
N GLN A 268 -2.98 -7.47 -15.18
CA GLN A 268 -1.72 -6.73 -15.33
C GLN A 268 -1.91 -5.35 -15.96
N ALA A 269 -2.99 -5.17 -16.71
CA ALA A 269 -3.27 -3.90 -17.35
C ALA A 269 -3.63 -2.81 -16.35
N ASP A 270 -3.27 -1.59 -16.68
CA ASP A 270 -3.78 -0.41 -15.99
C ASP A 270 -5.31 -0.38 -16.08
N ALA A 271 -5.97 -0.39 -14.93
CA ALA A 271 -7.44 -0.39 -14.89
C ALA A 271 -8.00 0.91 -15.50
N PRO A 272 -8.67 0.87 -16.67
CA PRO A 272 -9.25 2.06 -17.25
C PRO A 272 -10.32 2.63 -16.33
N GLY A 273 -10.44 3.96 -16.29
CA GLY A 273 -11.48 4.63 -15.52
C GLY A 273 -11.25 4.66 -14.00
N ARG A 274 -10.02 4.43 -13.50
CA ARG A 274 -9.68 4.56 -12.06
C ARG A 274 -10.11 5.91 -11.50
N ALA A 275 -9.70 6.99 -12.16
CA ALA A 275 -10.06 8.35 -11.73
C ALA A 275 -11.57 8.55 -11.68
N TRP A 276 -12.31 8.04 -12.67
CA TRP A 276 -13.77 8.13 -12.70
C TRP A 276 -14.42 7.35 -11.57
N ARG A 277 -13.95 6.14 -11.28
CA ARG A 277 -14.45 5.33 -10.14
C ARG A 277 -14.22 6.04 -8.81
N LEU A 278 -13.03 6.62 -8.62
CA LEU A 278 -12.72 7.40 -7.41
C LEU A 278 -13.61 8.64 -7.30
N THR A 279 -13.80 9.39 -8.39
CA THR A 279 -14.68 10.56 -8.42
C THR A 279 -16.11 10.18 -8.06
N TRP A 280 -16.62 9.08 -8.63
CA TRP A 280 -17.96 8.60 -8.35
C TRP A 280 -18.13 8.13 -6.90
N ALA A 281 -17.14 7.42 -6.36
CA ALA A 281 -17.13 7.01 -4.95
C ALA A 281 -17.11 8.23 -4.02
N ALA A 282 -16.25 9.21 -4.29
CA ALA A 282 -16.16 10.44 -3.51
C ALA A 282 -17.47 11.25 -3.55
N LEU A 283 -18.09 11.42 -4.73
CA LEU A 283 -19.38 12.11 -4.89
C LEU A 283 -20.51 11.41 -4.12
N ARG A 284 -20.53 10.08 -4.12
CA ARG A 284 -21.50 9.28 -3.36
C ARG A 284 -21.18 9.18 -1.88
N ARG A 285 -20.13 9.88 -1.41
CA ARG A 285 -19.65 9.81 -0.02
C ARG A 285 -19.32 8.38 0.43
N ARG A 286 -18.87 7.55 -0.51
CA ARG A 286 -18.45 6.15 -0.28
C ARG A 286 -16.94 6.02 -0.48
N PHE A 287 -16.36 4.99 0.08
CA PHE A 287 -14.98 4.57 -0.18
C PHE A 287 -14.97 3.09 -0.51
#